data_3e0fb915d95fd34cba601b0fa1c52024
#
_entry.id   3e0fb915d95fd34cba601b0fa1c52024
#
_cell.length_a   1.000
_cell.length_b   1.000
_cell.length_c   1.000
_cell.angle_alpha   90.00
_cell.angle_beta   90.00
_cell.angle_gamma   90.00
#
_symmetry.space_group_name_H-M   'P 1'
#
loop_
_entity.id
_entity.type
_entity.pdbx_description
1 polymer ?
#
loop_
_entity_poly.entity_id
_entity_poly.type
_entity_poly.pdbx_seq_one_letter_code
_entity_poly.pdbx_strand_id
1 'polypeptide(L)'
;MLTGDLTYQAIPSLKLTDKVYQALQLMTDNQTLHLAVIDEEDKYLGLVSEEMLLSVENDDNDLQSLQHSLLPASVKADEFFFKALQLVVDHDLSIAPVIDQESYLLGVVTHIDLLRQLADFNGIHQPGGIIVLEIESLQYSFSEIS
;
A
#
# COMPACT_ATOMS: atom_id res chain seq x y z
N MET A 1 10.80 10.88 9.69
CA MET A 1 10.63 10.98 8.22
C MET A 1 9.17 10.98 7.87
N LEU A 2 8.75 11.87 6.99
CA LEU A 2 7.38 11.95 6.53
C LEU A 2 7.11 10.88 5.46
N THR A 3 5.87 10.40 5.40
CA THR A 3 5.49 9.35 4.46
C THR A 3 5.75 9.77 3.00
N GLY A 4 5.52 11.03 2.66
CA GLY A 4 5.77 11.53 1.31
C GLY A 4 7.23 11.40 0.86
N ASP A 5 8.17 11.37 1.79
CA ASP A 5 9.59 11.20 1.47
C ASP A 5 9.93 9.78 1.02
N LEU A 6 9.04 8.82 1.32
CA LEU A 6 9.21 7.41 0.97
C LEU A 6 8.41 7.02 -0.28
N THR A 7 7.68 7.95 -0.87
CA THR A 7 6.77 7.65 -1.98
C THR A 7 7.51 7.04 -3.15
N TYR A 8 6.99 5.93 -3.65
CA TYR A 8 7.60 5.15 -4.71
C TYR A 8 6.63 5.06 -5.88
N GLN A 9 7.01 5.67 -7.02
CA GLN A 9 6.11 5.81 -8.16
C GLN A 9 6.30 4.76 -9.25
N ALA A 10 7.18 3.78 -9.04
CA ALA A 10 7.40 2.73 -10.02
C ALA A 10 6.24 1.73 -10.09
N ILE A 11 5.39 1.67 -9.06
CA ILE A 11 4.20 0.82 -9.09
C ILE A 11 3.06 1.64 -9.69
N PRO A 12 2.51 1.20 -10.83
CA PRO A 12 1.47 1.99 -11.51
C PRO A 12 0.15 1.96 -10.76
N SER A 13 -0.66 2.99 -10.99
CA SER A 13 -2.05 3.04 -10.55
C SER A 13 -2.96 2.58 -11.68
N LEU A 14 -4.19 2.24 -11.32
CA LEU A 14 -5.22 1.79 -12.25
C LEU A 14 -6.32 2.83 -12.35
N LYS A 15 -7.05 2.80 -13.46
CA LYS A 15 -8.30 3.53 -13.65
C LYS A 15 -9.45 2.54 -13.72
N LEU A 16 -10.67 3.01 -13.44
CA LEU A 16 -11.85 2.14 -13.48
C LEU A 16 -12.11 1.56 -14.87
N THR A 17 -11.57 2.18 -15.92
CA THR A 17 -11.69 1.70 -17.30
C THR A 17 -10.68 0.59 -17.65
N ASP A 18 -9.71 0.34 -16.79
CA ASP A 18 -8.75 -0.74 -17.00
C ASP A 18 -9.44 -2.09 -16.78
N LYS A 19 -8.94 -3.11 -17.48
CA LYS A 19 -9.51 -4.45 -17.42
C LYS A 19 -8.96 -5.24 -16.24
N VAL A 20 -9.75 -6.18 -15.75
CA VAL A 20 -9.33 -7.05 -14.63
C VAL A 20 -8.05 -7.80 -14.98
N TYR A 21 -7.94 -8.37 -16.20
CA TYR A 21 -6.73 -9.10 -16.58
C TYR A 21 -5.49 -8.20 -16.63
N GLN A 22 -5.67 -6.93 -17.01
CA GLN A 22 -4.56 -5.97 -17.03
C GLN A 22 -4.08 -5.67 -15.61
N ALA A 23 -5.03 -5.51 -14.68
CA ALA A 23 -4.71 -5.27 -13.27
C ALA A 23 -3.96 -6.47 -12.67
N LEU A 24 -4.41 -7.68 -12.95
CA LEU A 24 -3.73 -8.90 -12.49
C LEU A 24 -2.31 -9.00 -13.03
N GLN A 25 -2.12 -8.64 -14.32
CA GLN A 25 -0.80 -8.63 -14.93
C GLN A 25 0.12 -7.62 -14.26
N LEU A 26 -0.38 -6.42 -13.95
CA LEU A 26 0.40 -5.39 -13.28
C LEU A 26 0.80 -5.83 -11.86
N MET A 27 -0.09 -6.54 -11.16
CA MET A 27 0.25 -7.08 -9.84
C MET A 27 1.39 -8.10 -9.93
N THR A 28 1.33 -8.98 -10.92
CA THR A 28 2.40 -9.96 -11.15
C THR A 28 3.72 -9.27 -11.51
N ASP A 29 3.67 -8.32 -12.43
CA ASP A 29 4.87 -7.62 -12.90
C ASP A 29 5.55 -6.80 -11.79
N ASN A 30 4.77 -6.27 -10.84
CA ASN A 30 5.27 -5.44 -9.77
C ASN A 30 5.37 -6.18 -8.43
N GLN A 31 5.08 -7.48 -8.42
CA GLN A 31 5.17 -8.32 -7.22
C GLN A 31 4.38 -7.75 -6.04
N THR A 32 3.17 -7.28 -6.32
CA THR A 32 2.27 -6.73 -5.31
C THR A 32 0.90 -7.39 -5.39
N LEU A 33 0.19 -7.41 -4.28
CA LEU A 33 -1.16 -7.95 -4.19
C LEU A 33 -2.22 -6.86 -4.14
N HIS A 34 -1.81 -5.60 -4.23
CA HIS A 34 -2.70 -4.44 -4.18
C HIS A 34 -2.23 -3.40 -5.20
N LEU A 35 -3.19 -2.68 -5.79
CA LEU A 35 -2.90 -1.52 -6.64
C LEU A 35 -3.88 -0.41 -6.29
N ALA A 36 -3.40 0.82 -6.40
CA ALA A 36 -4.22 2.00 -6.19
C ALA A 36 -5.05 2.28 -7.43
N VAL A 37 -6.30 2.69 -7.23
CA VAL A 37 -7.22 3.05 -8.32
C VAL A 37 -7.50 4.56 -8.22
N ILE A 38 -7.37 5.25 -9.34
CA ILE A 38 -7.59 6.69 -9.43
C ILE A 38 -8.69 6.98 -10.46
N ASP A 39 -9.27 8.18 -10.37
CA ASP A 39 -10.24 8.63 -11.36
C ASP A 39 -9.53 9.38 -12.51
N GLU A 40 -10.30 9.95 -13.44
CA GLU A 40 -9.76 10.65 -14.59
C GLU A 40 -9.00 11.93 -14.23
N GLU A 41 -9.18 12.43 -13.00
CA GLU A 41 -8.50 13.63 -12.50
C GLU A 41 -7.33 13.28 -11.57
N ASP A 42 -6.92 12.00 -11.52
CA ASP A 42 -5.85 11.49 -10.67
C ASP A 42 -6.18 11.50 -9.17
N LYS A 43 -7.46 11.63 -8.82
CA LYS A 43 -7.88 11.50 -7.42
C LYS A 43 -7.96 10.05 -7.02
N TYR A 44 -7.50 9.77 -5.82
CA TYR A 44 -7.50 8.43 -5.27
C TYR A 44 -8.91 7.94 -4.96
N LEU A 45 -9.27 6.77 -5.46
CA LEU A 45 -10.57 6.14 -5.22
C LEU A 45 -10.50 5.03 -4.18
N GLY A 46 -9.39 4.31 -4.11
CA GLY A 46 -9.23 3.20 -3.18
C GLY A 46 -8.26 2.16 -3.71
N LEU A 47 -8.04 1.11 -2.92
CA LEU A 47 -7.20 -0.02 -3.30
C LEU A 47 -8.05 -1.16 -3.83
N VAL A 48 -7.54 -1.83 -4.86
CA VAL A 48 -8.04 -3.11 -5.31
C VAL A 48 -7.03 -4.19 -4.92
N SER A 49 -7.53 -5.35 -4.45
CA SER A 49 -6.69 -6.49 -4.10
C SER A 49 -6.78 -7.56 -5.17
N GLU A 50 -5.78 -8.45 -5.21
CA GLU A 50 -5.83 -9.63 -6.08
C GLU A 50 -7.10 -10.45 -5.82
N GLU A 51 -7.47 -10.64 -4.55
CA GLU A 51 -8.66 -11.38 -4.18
C GLU A 51 -9.92 -10.79 -4.80
N MET A 52 -10.06 -9.46 -4.78
CA MET A 52 -11.18 -8.77 -5.41
C MET A 52 -11.22 -9.00 -6.91
N LEU A 53 -10.06 -8.92 -7.56
CA LEU A 53 -9.97 -9.14 -9.01
C LEU A 53 -10.32 -10.58 -9.39
N LEU A 54 -9.88 -11.55 -8.60
CA LEU A 54 -10.15 -12.96 -8.85
C LEU A 54 -11.61 -13.31 -8.62
N SER A 55 -12.37 -12.49 -7.89
CA SER A 55 -13.80 -12.70 -7.69
C SER A 55 -14.66 -12.33 -8.92
N VAL A 56 -14.09 -11.61 -9.89
CA VAL A 56 -14.79 -11.22 -11.12
C VAL A 56 -14.78 -12.39 -12.08
N GLU A 57 -15.97 -12.82 -12.53
CA GLU A 57 -16.10 -14.01 -13.39
C GLU A 57 -15.41 -13.85 -14.74
N ASN A 58 -15.53 -12.67 -15.35
CA ASN A 58 -14.96 -12.40 -16.67
C ASN A 58 -13.86 -11.35 -16.55
N ASP A 59 -12.61 -11.75 -16.73
CA ASP A 59 -11.46 -10.87 -16.58
C ASP A 59 -11.32 -9.85 -17.71
N ASP A 60 -12.16 -9.91 -18.74
CA ASP A 60 -12.24 -8.90 -19.78
C ASP A 60 -13.14 -7.72 -19.37
N ASN A 61 -13.82 -7.83 -18.23
CA ASN A 61 -14.58 -6.72 -17.65
C ASN A 61 -13.60 -5.66 -17.11
N ASP A 62 -14.06 -4.41 -17.08
CA ASP A 62 -13.31 -3.36 -16.45
C ASP A 62 -13.52 -3.34 -14.94
N LEU A 63 -12.90 -2.38 -14.25
CA LEU A 63 -12.93 -2.32 -12.79
C LEU A 63 -14.16 -1.61 -12.22
N GLN A 64 -15.06 -1.12 -13.07
CA GLN A 64 -16.21 -0.34 -12.61
C GLN A 64 -17.13 -1.13 -11.68
N SER A 65 -17.27 -2.43 -11.91
CA SER A 65 -18.08 -3.29 -11.05
C SER A 65 -17.53 -3.38 -9.62
N LEU A 66 -16.26 -3.06 -9.42
CA LEU A 66 -15.60 -3.08 -8.12
C LEU A 66 -15.55 -1.73 -7.44
N GLN A 67 -16.09 -0.68 -8.08
CA GLN A 67 -15.95 0.70 -7.61
C GLN A 67 -16.37 0.90 -6.15
N HIS A 68 -17.45 0.27 -5.73
CA HIS A 68 -17.96 0.41 -4.37
C HIS A 68 -17.33 -0.57 -3.37
N SER A 69 -16.48 -1.46 -3.85
CA SER A 69 -15.78 -2.46 -3.03
C SER A 69 -14.34 -2.09 -2.74
N LEU A 70 -13.83 -1.02 -3.35
CA LEU A 70 -12.44 -0.60 -3.16
C LEU A 70 -12.18 -0.24 -1.70
N LEU A 71 -11.01 -0.61 -1.20
CA LEU A 71 -10.61 -0.30 0.17
C LEU A 71 -10.10 1.15 0.24
N PRO A 72 -10.76 2.04 1.02
CA PRO A 72 -10.38 3.45 1.06
C PRO A 72 -9.21 3.73 2.02
N ALA A 73 -8.18 2.91 1.96
CA ALA A 73 -7.02 3.04 2.83
C ALA A 73 -5.98 3.97 2.20
N SER A 74 -5.53 4.96 2.94
CA SER A 74 -4.51 5.90 2.49
C SER A 74 -3.87 6.60 3.66
N VAL A 75 -2.71 7.21 3.42
CA VAL A 75 -2.05 8.10 4.37
C VAL A 75 -1.69 9.38 3.63
N LYS A 76 -1.58 10.47 4.39
CA LYS A 76 -1.18 11.76 3.81
C LYS A 76 0.33 11.89 3.81
N ALA A 77 0.84 12.61 2.81
CA ALA A 77 2.28 12.76 2.63
C ALA A 77 2.96 13.44 3.84
N ASP A 78 2.24 14.29 4.55
CA ASP A 78 2.76 15.03 5.72
C ASP A 78 2.63 14.25 7.03
N GLU A 79 2.08 13.05 7.01
CA GLU A 79 2.04 12.18 8.19
C GLU A 79 3.35 11.43 8.36
N PHE A 80 3.73 11.18 9.63
CA PHE A 80 4.94 10.42 9.93
C PHE A 80 4.78 8.98 9.44
N PHE A 81 5.89 8.38 8.99
CA PHE A 81 5.84 7.07 8.31
C PHE A 81 5.25 5.95 9.17
N PHE A 82 5.21 6.09 10.50
CA PHE A 82 4.55 5.12 11.36
C PHE A 82 3.06 4.98 11.06
N LYS A 83 2.42 6.04 10.56
CA LYS A 83 1.02 5.96 10.14
C LYS A 83 0.84 5.01 8.96
N ALA A 84 1.75 5.08 7.98
CA ALA A 84 1.73 4.17 6.85
C ALA A 84 2.02 2.73 7.29
N LEU A 85 2.98 2.56 8.19
CA LEU A 85 3.31 1.24 8.73
C LEU A 85 2.11 0.63 9.46
N GLN A 86 1.43 1.42 10.29
CA GLN A 86 0.23 0.98 11.00
C GLN A 86 -0.87 0.59 10.01
N LEU A 87 -1.05 1.37 8.96
CA LEU A 87 -2.07 1.10 7.93
C LEU A 87 -1.83 -0.27 7.26
N VAL A 88 -0.60 -0.55 6.83
CA VAL A 88 -0.31 -1.82 6.15
C VAL A 88 -0.44 -3.01 7.09
N VAL A 89 -0.11 -2.84 8.35
CA VAL A 89 -0.24 -3.91 9.36
C VAL A 89 -1.73 -4.17 9.66
N ASP A 90 -2.49 -3.12 9.93
CA ASP A 90 -3.89 -3.26 10.35
C ASP A 90 -4.76 -3.85 9.25
N HIS A 91 -4.44 -3.58 7.98
CA HIS A 91 -5.25 -4.02 6.84
C HIS A 91 -4.57 -5.10 6.00
N ASP A 92 -3.40 -5.59 6.42
CA ASP A 92 -2.64 -6.63 5.71
C ASP A 92 -2.37 -6.22 4.25
N LEU A 93 -1.83 -5.03 4.07
CA LEU A 93 -1.58 -4.46 2.74
C LEU A 93 -0.14 -4.67 2.30
N SER A 94 0.05 -4.83 1.00
CA SER A 94 1.39 -4.85 0.40
C SER A 94 1.91 -3.45 0.09
N ILE A 95 1.02 -2.47 -0.04
CA ILE A 95 1.37 -1.07 -0.31
C ILE A 95 0.49 -0.14 0.52
N ALA A 96 1.00 1.06 0.78
CA ALA A 96 0.24 2.16 1.38
C ALA A 96 0.15 3.29 0.37
N PRO A 97 -1.06 3.63 -0.11
CA PRO A 97 -1.24 4.79 -0.98
C PRO A 97 -1.01 6.09 -0.23
N VAL A 98 -0.29 7.01 -0.85
CA VAL A 98 0.05 8.31 -0.26
C VAL A 98 -0.66 9.39 -1.05
N ILE A 99 -1.45 10.20 -0.37
CA ILE A 99 -2.25 11.26 -0.97
C ILE A 99 -1.87 12.63 -0.42
N ASP A 100 -2.21 13.67 -1.17
CA ASP A 100 -2.10 15.05 -0.68
C ASP A 100 -3.38 15.49 0.04
N GLN A 101 -3.46 16.77 0.37
CA GLN A 101 -4.61 17.31 1.12
C GLN A 101 -5.90 17.32 0.30
N GLU A 102 -5.81 17.28 -1.02
CA GLU A 102 -6.95 17.25 -1.94
C GLU A 102 -7.27 15.85 -2.45
N SER A 103 -6.66 14.82 -1.86
CA SER A 103 -6.87 13.41 -2.21
C SER A 103 -6.30 12.99 -3.56
N TYR A 104 -5.38 13.76 -4.12
CA TYR A 104 -4.62 13.32 -5.30
C TYR A 104 -3.59 12.27 -4.89
N LEU A 105 -3.49 11.21 -5.68
CA LEU A 105 -2.50 10.15 -5.41
C LEU A 105 -1.11 10.67 -5.79
N LEU A 106 -0.22 10.71 -4.81
CA LEU A 106 1.19 11.09 -5.01
C LEU A 106 2.06 9.90 -5.37
N GLY A 107 1.68 8.72 -4.93
CA GLY A 107 2.41 7.50 -5.14
C GLY A 107 2.05 6.47 -4.09
N VAL A 108 2.85 5.41 -4.01
CA VAL A 108 2.65 4.37 -3.00
C VAL A 108 3.96 4.07 -2.30
N VAL A 109 3.87 3.54 -1.09
CA VAL A 109 5.01 3.05 -0.32
C VAL A 109 4.78 1.56 -0.08
N THR A 110 5.78 0.73 -0.38
CA THR A 110 5.66 -0.71 -0.15
C THR A 110 5.89 -1.05 1.33
N HIS A 111 5.31 -2.16 1.77
CA HIS A 111 5.52 -2.61 3.16
C HIS A 111 7.01 -2.89 3.43
N ILE A 112 7.76 -3.34 2.44
CA ILE A 112 9.20 -3.60 2.59
C ILE A 112 9.96 -2.29 2.79
N ASP A 113 9.61 -1.24 2.03
CA ASP A 113 10.25 0.08 2.20
C ASP A 113 9.96 0.64 3.59
N LEU A 114 8.75 0.44 4.10
CA LEU A 114 8.39 0.85 5.46
C LEU A 114 9.22 0.11 6.51
N LEU A 115 9.41 -1.20 6.31
CA LEU A 115 10.25 -1.99 7.24
C LEU A 115 11.70 -1.56 7.18
N ARG A 116 12.24 -1.27 5.99
CA ARG A 116 13.60 -0.73 5.86
C ARG A 116 13.74 0.59 6.60
N GLN A 117 12.77 1.47 6.44
CA GLN A 117 12.79 2.77 7.10
C GLN A 117 12.72 2.61 8.61
N LEU A 118 11.93 1.67 9.10
CA LEU A 118 11.89 1.37 10.53
C LEU A 118 13.25 0.89 11.04
N ALA A 119 13.92 0.02 10.28
CA ALA A 119 15.25 -0.45 10.62
C ALA A 119 16.26 0.68 10.67
N ASP A 120 16.24 1.58 9.69
CA ASP A 120 17.12 2.75 9.64
C ASP A 120 16.82 3.72 10.77
N PHE A 121 15.54 3.96 11.04
CA PHE A 121 15.09 4.87 12.09
C PHE A 121 15.56 4.40 13.47
N ASN A 122 15.49 3.10 13.72
CA ASN A 122 15.90 2.52 14.99
C ASN A 122 17.41 2.20 15.05
N GLY A 123 18.14 2.39 13.95
CA GLY A 123 19.57 2.07 13.90
C GLY A 123 19.85 0.59 14.08
N ILE A 124 19.03 -0.28 13.45
CA ILE A 124 19.07 -1.72 13.63
C ILE A 124 20.42 -2.33 13.24
N HIS A 125 21.18 -1.67 12.38
CA HIS A 125 22.53 -2.10 11.99
C HIS A 125 23.60 -1.76 13.03
N GLN A 126 23.21 -1.06 14.11
CA GLN A 126 24.08 -0.77 15.24
C GLN A 126 23.85 -1.78 16.34
N PRO A 127 24.88 -2.27 17.03
CA PRO A 127 24.70 -3.19 18.14
C PRO A 127 23.98 -2.52 19.30
N GLY A 128 22.89 -3.15 19.80
CA GLY A 128 22.14 -2.62 20.93
C GLY A 128 20.89 -3.43 21.21
N GLY A 129 20.65 -3.75 22.49
CA GLY A 129 19.51 -4.58 22.90
C GLY A 129 18.16 -3.90 22.76
N ILE A 130 18.08 -2.57 22.88
CA ILE A 130 16.84 -1.84 22.78
C ILE A 130 16.22 -2.01 21.39
N ILE A 131 17.05 -1.99 20.35
CA ILE A 131 16.61 -2.15 18.99
C ILE A 131 15.99 -3.53 18.78
N VAL A 132 16.61 -4.55 19.34
CA VAL A 132 16.10 -5.92 19.28
C VAL A 132 14.72 -6.01 19.93
N LEU A 133 14.53 -5.36 21.08
CA LEU A 133 13.23 -5.36 21.77
C LEU A 133 12.14 -4.69 20.92
N GLU A 134 12.44 -3.60 20.23
CA GLU A 134 11.48 -2.95 19.36
C GLU A 134 11.09 -3.84 18.18
N ILE A 135 12.04 -4.52 17.59
CA ILE A 135 11.79 -5.48 16.51
C ILE A 135 10.92 -6.63 17.00
N GLU A 136 11.21 -7.16 18.18
CA GLU A 136 10.42 -8.24 18.78
C GLU A 136 8.97 -7.78 19.04
N SER A 137 8.79 -6.57 19.54
CA SER A 137 7.45 -6.00 19.75
C SER A 137 6.67 -5.90 18.46
N LEU A 138 7.31 -5.45 17.38
CA LEU A 138 6.68 -5.36 16.08
C LEU A 138 6.30 -6.73 15.55
N GLN A 139 7.20 -7.72 15.64
CA GLN A 139 6.93 -9.10 15.23
C GLN A 139 5.79 -9.72 16.02
N TYR A 140 5.73 -9.44 17.32
CA TYR A 140 4.65 -9.91 18.16
C TYR A 140 3.31 -9.34 17.71
N SER A 141 3.25 -8.07 17.37
CA SER A 141 2.04 -7.44 16.84
C SER A 141 1.60 -8.08 15.52
N PHE A 142 2.52 -8.37 14.63
CA PHE A 142 2.22 -9.08 13.39
C PHE A 142 1.66 -10.49 13.67
N SER A 143 2.22 -11.18 14.65
CA SER A 143 1.75 -12.52 15.01
C SER A 143 0.32 -12.51 15.55
N GLU A 144 -0.06 -11.47 16.28
CA GLU A 144 -1.42 -11.34 16.81
C GLU A 144 -2.46 -11.04 15.73
N ILE A 145 -2.03 -10.41 14.63
CA ILE A 145 -2.91 -10.08 13.52
C ILE A 145 -3.20 -11.30 12.64
N SER A 146 -2.26 -12.22 12.55
CA SER A 146 -2.34 -13.39 11.67
C SER A 146 -3.30 -14.49 12.18
#